data_8db8dacdb78ecc5ba190865e0e48d2bd
#
_entry.id   8db8dacdb78ecc5ba190865e0e48d2bd
#
_cell.length_a   1.000
_cell.length_b   1.000
_cell.length_c   1.000
_cell.angle_alpha   90.00
_cell.angle_beta   90.00
_cell.angle_gamma   90.00
#
_symmetry.space_group_name_H-M   'P 1'
#
loop_
_entity.id
_entity.type
_entity.pdbx_description
1 polymer ?
#
loop_
_entity_poly.entity_id
_entity_poly.type
_entity_poly.pdbx_seq_one_letter_code
_entity_poly.pdbx_strand_id
1 'polypeptide(L)'
;IDSISSLIPQKELDADFGSYRAGLPKILSVFTKKIGQLLPSQRGLVLAITHFIANTSGFGKAKMADGGNKIQYQVDTRMEITGGGGVSAVTPWMDSNGTQIGQIVNWKVLCSSMGPPGGFIQSYIKYGHGIDKVKEIMSLGLDLGFISKKGSWYSLNCIVEKKGWFEGMATQLAEAGLITEDMTDELLLKAFTAQGEHRLYEMLIGHPVLVEFLTGLVMEAIDG
;
A
#
# COMPACT_ATOMS: atom_id res chain seq x y z
N ILE A 1 -6.85 -9.65 -13.23
CA ILE A 1 -6.29 -10.85 -13.87
C ILE A 1 -5.07 -11.27 -13.10
N ASP A 2 -5.16 -12.39 -12.42
CA ASP A 2 -4.04 -13.01 -11.70
C ASP A 2 -3.75 -14.38 -12.31
N SER A 3 -2.64 -14.53 -12.99
CA SER A 3 -1.71 -13.55 -13.54
C SER A 3 -1.84 -13.49 -15.05
N ILE A 4 -1.47 -12.36 -15.66
CA ILE A 4 -1.51 -12.21 -17.11
C ILE A 4 -0.49 -13.13 -17.81
N SER A 5 0.59 -13.49 -17.10
CA SER A 5 1.61 -14.42 -17.56
C SER A 5 1.16 -15.89 -17.56
N SER A 6 0.05 -16.21 -16.90
CA SER A 6 -0.55 -17.55 -16.86
C SER A 6 -1.60 -17.78 -17.96
N LEU A 7 -1.87 -16.77 -18.79
CA LEU A 7 -2.80 -16.90 -19.89
C LEU A 7 -2.19 -17.79 -20.98
N ILE A 8 -2.89 -18.84 -21.37
CA ILE A 8 -2.47 -19.76 -22.41
C ILE A 8 -3.32 -19.51 -23.65
N PRO A 9 -2.71 -19.17 -24.81
CA PRO A 9 -3.44 -19.05 -26.06
C PRO A 9 -4.07 -20.39 -26.47
N GLN A 10 -5.27 -20.36 -27.08
CA GLN A 10 -5.96 -21.57 -27.53
C GLN A 10 -5.07 -22.47 -28.40
N LYS A 11 -4.27 -21.86 -29.28
CA LYS A 11 -3.34 -22.61 -30.13
C LYS A 11 -2.23 -23.37 -29.38
N GLU A 12 -1.87 -22.90 -28.19
CA GLU A 12 -0.91 -23.57 -27.31
C GLU A 12 -1.58 -24.69 -26.50
N LEU A 13 -2.88 -24.54 -26.20
CA LEU A 13 -3.65 -25.60 -25.56
C LEU A 13 -3.87 -26.80 -26.49
N ASP A 14 -4.01 -26.52 -27.78
CA ASP A 14 -4.28 -27.54 -28.81
C ASP A 14 -2.98 -28.16 -29.40
N ALA A 15 -1.80 -27.67 -29.00
CA ALA A 15 -0.52 -28.11 -29.51
C ALA A 15 0.15 -29.13 -28.58
N ASP A 16 0.99 -30.00 -29.17
CA ASP A 16 1.80 -30.94 -28.39
C ASP A 16 2.80 -30.22 -27.47
N PHE A 17 3.05 -30.79 -26.30
CA PHE A 17 3.96 -30.26 -25.32
C PHE A 17 5.32 -29.88 -25.92
N GLY A 18 5.66 -28.59 -25.86
CA GLY A 18 6.97 -28.06 -26.26
C GLY A 18 7.03 -27.37 -27.60
N SER A 19 5.98 -27.41 -28.41
CA SER A 19 6.03 -26.92 -29.82
C SER A 19 5.75 -25.41 -29.99
N TYR A 20 5.24 -24.67 -28.97
CA TYR A 20 4.86 -23.27 -29.16
C TYR A 20 5.04 -22.41 -27.90
N ARG A 21 6.09 -21.58 -27.86
CA ARG A 21 6.35 -20.64 -26.78
C ARG A 21 6.23 -19.15 -27.13
N ALA A 22 5.94 -18.81 -28.40
CA ALA A 22 6.08 -17.43 -28.89
C ALA A 22 4.76 -16.65 -29.05
N GLY A 23 3.60 -17.26 -28.78
CA GLY A 23 2.28 -16.67 -29.03
C GLY A 23 1.82 -15.62 -28.01
N LEU A 24 2.15 -15.83 -26.75
CA LEU A 24 1.63 -15.02 -25.63
C LEU A 24 1.95 -13.52 -25.77
N PRO A 25 3.19 -13.05 -26.02
CA PRO A 25 3.47 -11.61 -26.11
C PRO A 25 2.70 -10.91 -27.23
N LYS A 26 2.44 -11.60 -28.36
CA LYS A 26 1.65 -11.06 -29.47
C LYS A 26 0.17 -10.92 -29.09
N ILE A 27 -0.40 -11.94 -28.46
CA ILE A 27 -1.79 -11.93 -28.02
C ILE A 27 -2.00 -10.87 -26.94
N LEU A 28 -1.12 -10.79 -25.94
CA LEU A 28 -1.18 -9.78 -24.90
C LEU A 28 -1.05 -8.36 -25.48
N SER A 29 -0.23 -8.15 -26.50
CA SER A 29 -0.15 -6.86 -27.18
C SER A 29 -1.44 -6.47 -27.90
N VAL A 30 -2.17 -7.42 -28.49
CA VAL A 30 -3.48 -7.16 -29.10
C VAL A 30 -4.55 -6.96 -28.04
N PHE A 31 -4.53 -7.77 -26.98
CA PHE A 31 -5.44 -7.67 -25.85
C PHE A 31 -5.36 -6.29 -25.19
N THR A 32 -4.15 -5.85 -24.80
CA THR A 32 -3.97 -4.54 -24.14
C THR A 32 -4.41 -3.37 -25.03
N LYS A 33 -4.16 -3.42 -26.34
CA LYS A 33 -4.67 -2.41 -27.29
C LYS A 33 -6.20 -2.36 -27.31
N LYS A 34 -6.86 -3.51 -27.41
CA LYS A 34 -8.33 -3.57 -27.44
C LYS A 34 -8.93 -3.09 -26.13
N ILE A 35 -8.39 -3.55 -25.00
CA ILE A 35 -8.86 -3.14 -23.66
C ILE A 35 -8.66 -1.63 -23.47
N GLY A 36 -7.49 -1.08 -23.82
CA GLY A 36 -7.23 0.36 -23.68
C GLY A 36 -8.18 1.24 -24.50
N GLN A 37 -8.75 0.72 -25.60
CA GLN A 37 -9.77 1.42 -26.38
C GLN A 37 -11.18 1.30 -25.78
N LEU A 38 -11.49 0.17 -25.13
CA LEU A 38 -12.81 -0.10 -24.60
C LEU A 38 -13.02 0.47 -23.18
N LEU A 39 -12.01 0.40 -22.33
CA LEU A 39 -12.11 0.79 -20.92
C LEU A 39 -12.63 2.22 -20.68
N PRO A 40 -12.18 3.26 -21.41
CA PRO A 40 -12.65 4.62 -21.18
C PRO A 40 -14.15 4.75 -21.41
N SER A 41 -14.68 4.10 -22.46
CA SER A 41 -16.11 4.13 -22.77
C SER A 41 -16.98 3.38 -21.76
N GLN A 42 -16.40 2.36 -21.11
CA GLN A 42 -17.09 1.51 -20.13
C GLN A 42 -16.83 1.96 -18.67
N ARG A 43 -16.04 3.02 -18.46
CA ARG A 43 -15.59 3.45 -17.12
C ARG A 43 -15.01 2.28 -16.31
N GLY A 44 -14.31 1.37 -17.00
CA GLY A 44 -13.77 0.14 -16.43
C GLY A 44 -12.34 0.30 -15.96
N LEU A 45 -11.93 -0.55 -15.02
CA LEU A 45 -10.56 -0.72 -14.57
C LEU A 45 -10.12 -2.16 -14.79
N VAL A 46 -8.92 -2.36 -15.32
CA VAL A 46 -8.27 -3.68 -15.38
C VAL A 46 -7.03 -3.67 -14.52
N LEU A 47 -7.04 -4.49 -13.48
CA LEU A 47 -5.88 -4.78 -12.66
C LEU A 47 -5.30 -6.12 -13.12
N ALA A 48 -4.02 -6.12 -13.50
CA ALA A 48 -3.31 -7.32 -13.96
C ALA A 48 -2.02 -7.51 -13.18
N ILE A 49 -1.77 -8.76 -12.78
CA ILE A 49 -0.53 -9.18 -12.11
C ILE A 49 0.36 -9.86 -13.14
N THR A 50 1.65 -9.54 -13.11
CA THR A 50 2.71 -10.23 -13.85
C THR A 50 3.85 -10.61 -12.92
N HIS A 51 4.53 -11.69 -13.22
CA HIS A 51 5.69 -12.16 -12.47
C HIS A 51 7.00 -11.68 -13.08
N PHE A 52 8.04 -11.61 -12.28
CA PHE A 52 9.39 -11.46 -12.78
C PHE A 52 10.00 -12.82 -13.15
N ILE A 53 10.59 -12.89 -14.32
CA ILE A 53 11.40 -14.02 -14.75
C ILE A 53 12.87 -13.63 -14.84
N ALA A 54 13.76 -14.61 -14.74
CA ALA A 54 15.18 -14.39 -14.95
C ALA A 54 15.46 -13.93 -16.39
N ASN A 55 16.27 -12.90 -16.54
CA ASN A 55 16.74 -12.48 -17.85
C ASN A 55 17.92 -13.36 -18.28
N THR A 56 17.65 -14.28 -19.18
CA THR A 56 18.65 -15.21 -19.72
C THR A 56 19.44 -14.66 -20.90
N SER A 57 19.16 -13.43 -21.35
CA SER A 57 19.86 -12.80 -22.48
C SER A 57 21.29 -12.33 -22.16
N GLY A 58 21.66 -12.29 -20.88
CA GLY A 58 22.98 -11.82 -20.43
C GLY A 58 23.16 -10.29 -20.44
N PHE A 59 22.21 -9.54 -21.00
CA PHE A 59 22.28 -8.08 -21.09
C PHE A 59 21.10 -7.41 -20.35
N GLY A 60 21.37 -6.28 -19.67
CA GLY A 60 20.36 -5.49 -18.98
C GLY A 60 20.09 -5.96 -17.55
N LYS A 61 18.83 -5.76 -17.07
CA LYS A 61 18.45 -6.12 -15.71
C LYS A 61 18.39 -7.63 -15.55
N ALA A 62 18.82 -8.14 -14.38
CA ALA A 62 18.80 -9.58 -14.06
C ALA A 62 17.38 -10.19 -14.07
N LYS A 63 16.35 -9.38 -13.85
CA LYS A 63 14.94 -9.78 -13.89
C LYS A 63 14.18 -8.94 -14.90
N MET A 64 13.25 -9.56 -15.60
CA MET A 64 12.32 -8.91 -16.53
C MET A 64 10.89 -9.37 -16.25
N ALA A 65 9.92 -8.49 -16.52
CA ALA A 65 8.52 -8.87 -16.38
C ALA A 65 8.14 -9.89 -17.47
N ASP A 66 7.45 -10.94 -17.07
CA ASP A 66 6.88 -11.91 -18.00
C ASP A 66 5.75 -11.27 -18.83
N GLY A 67 5.53 -11.77 -20.05
CA GLY A 67 4.51 -11.24 -20.98
C GLY A 67 5.01 -10.21 -21.99
N GLY A 68 6.31 -9.86 -21.95
CA GLY A 68 6.98 -9.04 -22.95
C GLY A 68 6.87 -7.53 -22.73
N ASN A 69 7.75 -6.78 -23.43
CA ASN A 69 7.91 -5.33 -23.19
C ASN A 69 6.70 -4.48 -23.62
N LYS A 70 5.89 -4.94 -24.57
CA LYS A 70 4.77 -4.13 -25.10
C LYS A 70 3.69 -3.85 -24.05
N ILE A 71 3.43 -4.79 -23.15
CA ILE A 71 2.46 -4.58 -22.06
C ILE A 71 2.93 -3.43 -21.16
N GLN A 72 4.23 -3.38 -20.88
CA GLN A 72 4.81 -2.37 -20.00
C GLN A 72 4.62 -0.92 -20.51
N TYR A 73 4.46 -0.74 -21.81
CA TYR A 73 4.26 0.58 -22.44
C TYR A 73 2.78 0.94 -22.67
N GLN A 74 1.87 0.00 -22.49
CA GLN A 74 0.44 0.20 -22.76
C GLN A 74 -0.43 0.35 -21.52
N VAL A 75 0.15 0.17 -20.34
CA VAL A 75 -0.55 0.33 -19.07
C VAL A 75 -0.43 1.77 -18.58
N ASP A 76 -1.50 2.32 -18.00
CA ASP A 76 -1.51 3.66 -17.44
C ASP A 76 -0.65 3.76 -16.19
N THR A 77 -0.70 2.74 -15.34
CA THR A 77 0.11 2.70 -14.12
C THR A 77 0.74 1.32 -13.95
N ARG A 78 2.02 1.30 -13.62
CA ARG A 78 2.77 0.09 -13.29
C ARG A 78 3.44 0.23 -11.94
N MET A 79 3.15 -0.72 -11.06
CA MET A 79 3.75 -0.80 -9.75
C MET A 79 4.59 -2.08 -9.62
N GLU A 80 5.70 -1.98 -8.92
CA GLU A 80 6.53 -3.10 -8.49
C GLU A 80 6.30 -3.36 -7.01
N ILE A 81 6.09 -4.62 -6.65
CA ILE A 81 5.94 -5.05 -5.27
C ILE A 81 7.21 -5.78 -4.86
N THR A 82 7.84 -5.32 -3.79
CA THR A 82 9.06 -5.92 -3.23
C THR A 82 8.92 -6.11 -1.72
N GLY A 83 9.78 -6.92 -1.13
CA GLY A 83 9.89 -6.98 0.33
C GLY A 83 10.45 -5.69 0.92
N GLY A 84 10.17 -5.42 2.19
CA GLY A 84 10.53 -4.19 2.89
C GLY A 84 12.04 -3.85 2.89
N GLY A 85 12.92 -4.83 2.75
CA GLY A 85 14.37 -4.63 2.66
C GLY A 85 14.93 -4.43 1.24
N GLY A 86 14.07 -4.47 0.20
CA GLY A 86 14.48 -4.30 -1.20
C GLY A 86 15.26 -5.47 -1.80
N VAL A 87 15.71 -6.40 -1.00
CA VAL A 87 16.55 -7.56 -1.40
C VAL A 87 15.77 -8.88 -1.35
N SER A 88 14.85 -8.99 -0.42
CA SER A 88 13.99 -10.18 -0.27
C SER A 88 12.57 -9.90 -0.74
N ALA A 89 11.94 -10.91 -1.33
CA ALA A 89 10.53 -10.83 -1.69
C ALA A 89 9.59 -10.75 -0.46
N VAL A 90 10.07 -11.09 0.73
CA VAL A 90 9.30 -11.07 1.98
C VAL A 90 10.14 -10.47 3.10
N THR A 91 9.63 -9.43 3.74
CA THR A 91 10.15 -8.91 5.00
C THR A 91 9.16 -9.27 6.10
N PRO A 92 9.55 -10.08 7.09
CA PRO A 92 8.64 -10.50 8.13
C PRO A 92 8.20 -9.32 9.00
N TRP A 93 6.91 -9.27 9.32
CA TRP A 93 6.35 -8.40 10.34
C TRP A 93 6.16 -9.20 11.62
N MET A 94 6.94 -8.84 12.65
CA MET A 94 6.95 -9.54 13.93
C MET A 94 6.10 -8.80 14.95
N ASP A 95 5.47 -9.55 15.87
CA ASP A 95 4.89 -9.01 17.08
C ASP A 95 5.94 -8.77 18.17
N SER A 96 5.50 -8.30 19.36
CA SER A 96 6.37 -8.07 20.53
C SER A 96 7.04 -9.34 21.07
N ASN A 97 6.50 -10.52 20.75
CA ASN A 97 7.00 -11.82 21.20
C ASN A 97 7.96 -12.46 20.17
N GLY A 98 8.22 -11.77 19.05
CA GLY A 98 9.04 -12.30 17.96
C GLY A 98 8.33 -13.31 17.08
N THR A 99 6.99 -13.40 17.14
CA THR A 99 6.19 -14.23 16.25
C THR A 99 5.88 -13.48 14.97
N GLN A 100 6.06 -14.14 13.82
CA GLN A 100 5.70 -13.52 12.55
C GLN A 100 4.18 -13.49 12.38
N ILE A 101 3.60 -12.30 12.41
CA ILE A 101 2.16 -12.04 12.26
C ILE A 101 1.76 -11.58 10.88
N GLY A 102 2.75 -11.25 10.03
CA GLY A 102 2.50 -10.74 8.71
C GLY A 102 3.77 -10.53 7.90
N GLN A 103 3.67 -9.69 6.90
CA GLN A 103 4.79 -9.28 6.06
C GLN A 103 4.70 -7.80 5.70
N ILE A 104 5.86 -7.19 5.52
CA ILE A 104 6.00 -5.81 5.05
C ILE A 104 6.28 -5.86 3.55
N VAL A 105 5.54 -5.10 2.77
CA VAL A 105 5.69 -4.98 1.33
C VAL A 105 5.89 -3.52 0.93
N ASN A 106 6.71 -3.32 -0.08
CA ASN A 106 6.94 -2.02 -0.69
C ASN A 106 6.27 -1.97 -2.06
N TRP A 107 5.55 -0.90 -2.31
CA TRP A 107 4.93 -0.56 -3.58
C TRP A 107 5.73 0.57 -4.21
N LYS A 108 6.30 0.33 -5.37
CA LYS A 108 7.04 1.33 -6.12
C LYS A 108 6.34 1.63 -7.42
N VAL A 109 5.97 2.87 -7.66
CA VAL A 109 5.41 3.33 -8.93
C VAL A 109 6.54 3.43 -9.95
N LEU A 110 6.54 2.54 -10.94
CA LEU A 110 7.54 2.53 -12.01
C LEU A 110 7.18 3.47 -13.15
N CYS A 111 5.90 3.58 -13.47
CA CYS A 111 5.34 4.58 -14.37
C CYS A 111 3.87 4.82 -14.01
N SER A 112 3.40 6.03 -14.29
CA SER A 112 2.00 6.42 -14.15
C SER A 112 1.67 7.54 -15.13
N SER A 113 0.48 7.50 -15.71
CA SER A 113 -0.08 8.62 -16.49
C SER A 113 -0.78 9.65 -15.60
N MET A 114 -1.02 9.32 -14.32
CA MET A 114 -1.73 10.18 -13.37
C MET A 114 -0.82 10.99 -12.46
N GLY A 115 0.49 10.71 -12.43
CA GLY A 115 1.43 11.40 -11.55
C GLY A 115 2.87 11.01 -11.80
N PRO A 116 3.83 11.63 -11.08
CA PRO A 116 5.25 11.37 -11.27
C PRO A 116 5.61 9.92 -10.92
N PRO A 117 6.51 9.29 -11.68
CA PRO A 117 7.04 7.98 -11.33
C PRO A 117 8.01 8.09 -10.14
N GLY A 118 8.30 6.94 -9.53
CA GLY A 118 9.26 6.84 -8.44
C GLY A 118 8.65 6.93 -7.04
N GLY A 119 7.34 7.19 -6.94
CA GLY A 119 6.61 7.12 -5.68
C GLY A 119 6.79 5.76 -5.02
N PHE A 120 6.92 5.78 -3.70
CA PHE A 120 7.17 4.60 -2.89
C PHE A 120 6.25 4.64 -1.67
N ILE A 121 5.59 3.51 -1.40
CA ILE A 121 4.73 3.32 -0.22
C ILE A 121 5.03 1.97 0.40
N GLN A 122 4.94 1.88 1.71
CA GLN A 122 5.08 0.65 2.47
C GLN A 122 3.75 0.25 3.08
N SER A 123 3.37 -1.00 2.88
CA SER A 123 2.16 -1.60 3.48
C SER A 123 2.51 -2.78 4.37
N TYR A 124 1.68 -3.00 5.37
CA TYR A 124 1.77 -4.10 6.30
C TYR A 124 0.63 -5.08 6.03
N ILE A 125 0.96 -6.29 5.59
CA ILE A 125 -0.03 -7.34 5.33
C ILE A 125 -0.08 -8.26 6.52
N LYS A 126 -1.20 -8.25 7.26
CA LYS A 126 -1.42 -9.13 8.40
C LYS A 126 -2.06 -10.43 7.95
N TYR A 127 -1.49 -11.56 8.35
CA TYR A 127 -2.00 -12.86 7.95
C TYR A 127 -3.44 -13.07 8.42
N GLY A 128 -4.29 -13.55 7.51
CA GLY A 128 -5.71 -13.75 7.75
C GLY A 128 -6.58 -12.49 7.74
N HIS A 129 -5.98 -11.29 7.64
CA HIS A 129 -6.71 -10.01 7.70
C HIS A 129 -6.50 -9.12 6.47
N GLY A 130 -5.37 -9.28 5.75
CA GLY A 130 -4.99 -8.43 4.64
C GLY A 130 -4.19 -7.19 5.06
N ILE A 131 -4.34 -6.09 4.33
CA ILE A 131 -3.61 -4.84 4.61
C ILE A 131 -4.07 -4.23 5.94
N ASP A 132 -3.12 -3.94 6.83
CA ASP A 132 -3.38 -3.30 8.12
C ASP A 132 -3.52 -1.78 7.95
N LYS A 133 -4.78 -1.32 7.93
CA LYS A 133 -5.12 0.08 7.73
C LYS A 133 -4.58 0.99 8.84
N VAL A 134 -4.49 0.50 10.08
CA VAL A 134 -3.99 1.29 11.21
C VAL A 134 -2.50 1.58 11.03
N LYS A 135 -1.73 0.59 10.58
CA LYS A 135 -0.32 0.77 10.25
C LYS A 135 -0.12 1.75 9.09
N GLU A 136 -0.95 1.67 8.05
CA GLU A 136 -0.87 2.60 6.92
C GLU A 136 -1.18 4.03 7.34
N ILE A 137 -2.28 4.26 8.05
CA ILE A 137 -2.65 5.59 8.55
C ILE A 137 -1.59 6.15 9.51
N MET A 138 -1.00 5.31 10.34
CA MET A 138 0.09 5.70 11.23
C MET A 138 1.34 6.13 10.44
N SER A 139 1.70 5.40 9.39
CA SER A 139 2.84 5.74 8.53
C SER A 139 2.59 7.06 7.78
N LEU A 140 1.41 7.20 7.16
CA LEU A 140 1.02 8.42 6.46
C LEU A 140 0.92 9.62 7.42
N GLY A 141 0.40 9.40 8.64
CA GLY A 141 0.33 10.44 9.66
C GLY A 141 1.72 10.94 10.12
N LEU A 142 2.72 10.05 10.13
CA LEU A 142 4.12 10.42 10.37
C LEU A 142 4.69 11.23 9.20
N ASP A 143 4.48 10.78 7.96
CA ASP A 143 5.01 11.43 6.76
C ASP A 143 4.38 12.81 6.54
N LEU A 144 3.10 12.98 6.85
CA LEU A 144 2.37 14.24 6.75
C LEU A 144 2.52 15.15 7.98
N GLY A 145 3.21 14.70 9.04
CA GLY A 145 3.46 15.50 10.24
C GLY A 145 2.31 15.55 11.25
N PHE A 146 1.21 14.82 11.04
CA PHE A 146 0.11 14.69 12.03
C PHE A 146 0.55 13.92 13.28
N ILE A 147 1.50 13.02 13.11
CA ILE A 147 2.20 12.32 14.18
C ILE A 147 3.64 12.78 14.17
N SER A 148 4.15 13.25 15.31
CA SER A 148 5.58 13.57 15.45
C SER A 148 6.34 12.45 16.13
N LYS A 149 7.61 12.31 15.76
CA LYS A 149 8.55 11.36 16.37
C LYS A 149 9.76 12.13 16.91
N LYS A 150 10.00 12.00 18.21
CA LYS A 150 11.19 12.55 18.88
C LYS A 150 11.91 11.43 19.64
N GLY A 151 13.00 10.92 19.06
CA GLY A 151 13.67 9.74 19.58
C GLY A 151 12.74 8.51 19.54
N SER A 152 12.45 7.92 20.69
CA SER A 152 11.50 6.80 20.83
C SER A 152 10.05 7.22 21.10
N TRP A 153 9.76 8.52 21.21
CA TRP A 153 8.45 9.03 21.53
C TRP A 153 7.67 9.42 20.27
N TYR A 154 6.40 9.05 20.25
CA TYR A 154 5.44 9.36 19.19
C TYR A 154 4.28 10.13 19.78
N SER A 155 3.92 11.27 19.20
CA SER A 155 2.85 12.13 19.68
C SER A 155 1.89 12.49 18.54
N LEU A 156 0.59 12.39 18.81
CA LEU A 156 -0.47 12.85 17.91
C LEU A 156 -0.61 14.38 18.02
N ASN A 157 0.28 15.14 17.37
CA ASN A 157 0.28 16.61 17.46
C ASN A 157 -1.02 17.24 16.98
N CYS A 158 -1.62 16.64 15.94
CA CYS A 158 -2.87 17.11 15.35
C CYS A 158 -4.05 17.16 16.35
N ILE A 159 -3.96 16.40 17.46
CA ILE A 159 -5.04 16.37 18.45
C ILE A 159 -5.21 17.73 19.18
N VAL A 160 -4.10 18.44 19.38
CA VAL A 160 -4.10 19.75 20.08
C VAL A 160 -4.72 20.84 19.23
N GLU A 161 -4.49 20.78 17.92
CA GLU A 161 -5.04 21.76 16.98
C GLU A 161 -6.55 21.67 16.85
N LYS A 162 -7.15 20.54 17.26
CA LYS A 162 -8.60 20.22 17.13
C LYS A 162 -9.14 20.38 15.72
N LYS A 163 -8.24 20.55 14.74
CA LYS A 163 -8.57 20.59 13.32
C LYS A 163 -8.95 19.18 12.86
N GLY A 164 -10.03 19.06 12.11
CA GLY A 164 -10.52 17.77 11.64
C GLY A 164 -11.30 16.95 12.68
N TRP A 165 -11.59 17.51 13.87
CA TRP A 165 -12.48 16.88 14.82
C TRP A 165 -13.89 16.84 14.24
N PHE A 166 -14.49 15.66 14.22
CA PHE A 166 -15.86 15.47 13.77
C PHE A 166 -16.85 15.50 14.92
N GLU A 167 -18.13 15.64 14.60
CA GLU A 167 -19.20 15.68 15.61
C GLU A 167 -19.18 14.42 16.48
N GLY A 168 -19.20 14.61 17.79
CA GLY A 168 -19.15 13.52 18.77
C GLY A 168 -17.76 12.97 19.09
N MET A 169 -16.69 13.40 18.41
CA MET A 169 -15.33 12.92 18.71
C MET A 169 -14.93 13.21 20.16
N ALA A 170 -15.16 14.43 20.64
CA ALA A 170 -14.84 14.79 22.02
C ALA A 170 -15.59 13.90 23.03
N THR A 171 -16.87 13.62 22.77
CA THR A 171 -17.69 12.73 23.61
C THR A 171 -17.11 11.32 23.62
N GLN A 172 -16.78 10.76 22.48
CA GLN A 172 -16.18 9.42 22.40
C GLN A 172 -14.83 9.32 23.11
N LEU A 173 -13.99 10.36 22.99
CA LEU A 173 -12.71 10.40 23.70
C LEU A 173 -12.89 10.53 25.23
N ALA A 174 -13.89 11.29 25.67
CA ALA A 174 -14.22 11.42 27.08
C ALA A 174 -14.81 10.12 27.64
N GLU A 175 -15.72 9.46 26.93
CA GLU A 175 -16.28 8.15 27.31
C GLU A 175 -15.19 7.06 27.37
N ALA A 176 -14.18 7.14 26.51
CA ALA A 176 -13.02 6.27 26.56
C ALA A 176 -12.03 6.63 27.68
N GLY A 177 -12.28 7.69 28.43
CA GLY A 177 -11.41 8.14 29.51
C GLY A 177 -10.08 8.75 29.05
N LEU A 178 -9.98 9.12 27.77
CA LEU A 178 -8.75 9.68 27.18
C LEU A 178 -8.65 11.19 27.39
N ILE A 179 -9.77 11.87 27.51
CA ILE A 179 -9.83 13.33 27.76
C ILE A 179 -10.84 13.66 28.86
N THR A 180 -10.64 14.82 29.47
CA THR A 180 -11.62 15.50 30.37
C THR A 180 -11.83 16.93 29.88
N GLU A 181 -12.93 17.57 30.28
CA GLU A 181 -13.29 18.94 29.86
C GLU A 181 -12.21 19.97 30.22
N ASP A 182 -11.49 19.74 31.33
CA ASP A 182 -10.48 20.66 31.88
C ASP A 182 -9.05 20.41 31.35
N MET A 183 -8.86 19.52 30.38
CA MET A 183 -7.53 19.24 29.85
C MET A 183 -6.92 20.41 29.09
N THR A 184 -5.74 20.85 29.53
CA THR A 184 -4.91 21.79 28.78
C THR A 184 -4.29 21.09 27.57
N ASP A 185 -3.86 21.89 26.57
CA ASP A 185 -3.21 21.35 25.38
C ASP A 185 -1.98 20.49 25.70
N GLU A 186 -1.23 20.83 26.75
CA GLU A 186 -0.07 20.07 27.22
C GLU A 186 -0.48 18.70 27.77
N LEU A 187 -1.55 18.66 28.58
CA LEU A 187 -2.09 17.40 29.12
C LEU A 187 -2.68 16.55 28.02
N LEU A 188 -3.37 17.17 27.07
CA LEU A 188 -3.92 16.51 25.89
C LEU A 188 -2.82 15.86 25.08
N LEU A 189 -1.77 16.60 24.73
CA LEU A 189 -0.63 16.05 23.99
C LEU A 189 0.05 14.90 24.73
N LYS A 190 0.20 15.03 26.05
CA LYS A 190 0.78 13.97 26.89
C LYS A 190 -0.07 12.70 26.88
N ALA A 191 -1.39 12.81 26.94
CA ALA A 191 -2.31 11.67 26.88
C ALA A 191 -2.20 10.90 25.57
N PHE A 192 -1.92 11.61 24.46
CA PHE A 192 -1.77 11.01 23.13
C PHE A 192 -0.30 10.87 22.69
N THR A 193 0.60 10.68 23.68
CA THR A 193 2.03 10.39 23.43
C THR A 193 2.35 8.98 23.91
N ALA A 194 2.98 8.19 23.03
CA ALA A 194 3.38 6.82 23.30
C ALA A 194 4.89 6.63 23.13
N GLN A 195 5.50 5.83 24.00
CA GLN A 195 6.90 5.42 23.85
C GLN A 195 7.00 4.14 23.02
N GLY A 196 7.55 4.25 21.81
CA GLY A 196 7.69 3.17 20.86
C GLY A 196 6.50 3.06 19.91
N GLU A 197 6.80 2.64 18.68
CA GLU A 197 5.84 2.50 17.60
C GLU A 197 4.72 1.49 17.95
N HIS A 198 5.07 0.43 18.63
CA HIS A 198 4.12 -0.61 19.04
C HIS A 198 3.04 -0.07 19.98
N ARG A 199 3.42 0.76 20.98
CA ARG A 199 2.45 1.37 21.91
C ARG A 199 1.54 2.37 21.22
N LEU A 200 2.05 3.14 20.25
CA LEU A 200 1.20 4.00 19.43
C LEU A 200 0.19 3.17 18.65
N TYR A 201 0.65 2.08 18.04
CA TYR A 201 -0.21 1.16 17.30
C TYR A 201 -1.30 0.56 18.20
N GLU A 202 -0.96 0.10 19.41
CA GLU A 202 -1.93 -0.41 20.39
C GLU A 202 -2.93 0.66 20.80
N MET A 203 -2.49 1.90 21.03
CA MET A 203 -3.36 3.02 21.32
C MET A 203 -4.39 3.24 20.19
N LEU A 204 -3.95 3.26 18.95
CA LEU A 204 -4.82 3.45 17.80
C LEU A 204 -5.81 2.31 17.62
N ILE A 205 -5.38 1.06 17.78
CA ILE A 205 -6.28 -0.11 17.73
C ILE A 205 -7.30 -0.07 18.86
N GLY A 206 -6.87 0.30 20.06
CA GLY A 206 -7.74 0.39 21.25
C GLY A 206 -8.80 1.49 21.14
N HIS A 207 -8.57 2.49 20.30
CA HIS A 207 -9.43 3.66 20.18
C HIS A 207 -9.74 3.98 18.71
N PRO A 208 -10.73 3.30 18.09
CA PRO A 208 -11.08 3.47 16.67
C PRO A 208 -11.38 4.92 16.29
N VAL A 209 -11.88 5.73 17.20
CA VAL A 209 -12.13 7.17 16.99
C VAL A 209 -10.87 7.94 16.58
N LEU A 210 -9.70 7.55 17.10
CA LEU A 210 -8.42 8.16 16.72
C LEU A 210 -8.00 7.76 15.29
N VAL A 211 -8.31 6.53 14.90
CA VAL A 211 -8.03 6.04 13.53
C VAL A 211 -8.93 6.77 12.54
N GLU A 212 -10.21 6.96 12.85
CA GLU A 212 -11.15 7.72 12.03
C GLU A 212 -10.71 9.17 11.87
N PHE A 213 -10.34 9.82 12.97
CA PHE A 213 -9.81 11.18 12.99
C PHE A 213 -8.56 11.33 12.11
N LEU A 214 -7.55 10.48 12.32
CA LEU A 214 -6.32 10.50 11.51
C LEU A 214 -6.61 10.19 10.04
N THR A 215 -7.53 9.27 9.75
CA THR A 215 -7.93 8.95 8.37
C THR A 215 -8.53 10.16 7.69
N GLY A 216 -9.41 10.90 8.38
CA GLY A 216 -10.00 12.13 7.85
C GLY A 216 -8.93 13.18 7.49
N LEU A 217 -7.98 13.44 8.41
CA LEU A 217 -6.89 14.38 8.17
C LEU A 217 -5.98 13.96 7.00
N VAL A 218 -5.64 12.68 6.93
CA VAL A 218 -4.80 12.13 5.85
C VAL A 218 -5.50 12.27 4.51
N MET A 219 -6.79 11.93 4.43
CA MET A 219 -7.55 12.05 3.18
C MET A 219 -7.69 13.51 2.75
N GLU A 220 -7.99 14.43 3.67
CA GLU A 220 -8.03 15.88 3.38
C GLU A 220 -6.69 16.39 2.81
N ALA A 221 -5.57 15.92 3.38
CA ALA A 221 -4.25 16.34 2.92
C ALA A 221 -3.83 15.73 1.56
N ILE A 222 -4.40 14.58 1.17
CA ILE A 222 -4.13 13.93 -0.13
C ILE A 222 -5.01 14.53 -1.23
N ASP A 223 -6.25 14.89 -0.92
CA ASP A 223 -7.24 15.38 -1.89
C ASP A 223 -7.11 16.89 -2.15
N GLY A 224 -6.42 17.64 -1.30
CA GLY A 224 -6.18 19.11 -1.42
C GLY A 224 -4.93 19.44 -2.18
#